data_b39c3150e3874e8ac8032e1ecf5f27c1
#
_entry.id   b39c3150e3874e8ac8032e1ecf5f27c1
#
_cell.length_a   1.000
_cell.length_b   1.000
_cell.length_c   1.000
_cell.angle_alpha   90.00
_cell.angle_beta   90.00
_cell.angle_gamma   90.00
#
_symmetry.space_group_name_H-M   'P 1'
#
loop_
_entity.id
_entity.type
_entity.pdbx_description
1 polymer ?
#
loop_
_entity_poly.entity_id
_entity_poly.type
_entity_poly.pdbx_seq_one_letter_code
_entity_poly.pdbx_strand_id
1 'polypeptide(L)'
;IDPYGNLKYQHYDNSPAYTADYTDEMKDRLQKDLSSYKNFELFAITDTDFMNIYHHYSPYCFVHFDGPHMTRDVLTEAVWFANRAGTNCRFVFDDYPKYNMPLIQSALEPFGFKKLEAGKNKICLEKRRNNL
;
A
#
# COMPACT_ATOMS: atom_id res chain seq x y z
N ILE A 1 4.04 7.16 1.93
CA ILE A 1 5.23 6.43 2.39
C ILE A 1 6.05 6.07 1.18
N ASP A 2 7.30 6.45 1.13
CA ASP A 2 8.25 6.07 0.09
C ASP A 2 9.67 6.24 0.64
N PRO A 3 10.57 5.26 0.55
CA PRO A 3 11.90 5.38 1.11
C PRO A 3 12.82 6.33 0.36
N TYR A 4 12.58 6.61 -0.94
CA TYR A 4 13.45 7.41 -1.80
C TYR A 4 14.92 6.92 -1.81
N GLY A 5 15.86 7.73 -2.30
CA GLY A 5 17.28 7.45 -2.23
C GLY A 5 17.79 6.38 -3.22
N ASN A 6 17.08 6.14 -4.31
CA ASN A 6 17.47 5.20 -5.37
C ASN A 6 17.77 3.79 -4.85
N LEU A 7 16.90 3.26 -3.99
CA LEU A 7 17.07 1.95 -3.38
C LEU A 7 17.05 0.83 -4.42
N LYS A 8 17.92 -0.16 -4.21
CA LYS A 8 17.92 -1.40 -4.99
C LYS A 8 17.11 -2.45 -4.26
N TYR A 9 16.08 -3.00 -4.92
CA TYR A 9 15.23 -4.05 -4.34
C TYR A 9 14.57 -4.92 -5.42
N GLN A 10 14.06 -6.07 -5.01
CA GLN A 10 13.23 -6.91 -5.88
C GLN A 10 11.79 -6.40 -5.82
N HIS A 11 11.25 -6.02 -6.98
CA HIS A 11 9.91 -5.43 -7.09
C HIS A 11 8.84 -6.44 -7.46
N TYR A 12 9.16 -7.37 -8.36
CA TYR A 12 8.23 -8.41 -8.85
C TYR A 12 8.69 -9.81 -8.46
N ASP A 13 7.75 -10.76 -8.31
CA ASP A 13 7.99 -12.13 -7.84
C ASP A 13 9.11 -12.86 -8.60
N ASN A 14 9.17 -12.74 -9.91
CA ASN A 14 10.11 -13.48 -10.76
C ASN A 14 11.11 -12.58 -11.49
N SER A 15 11.39 -11.41 -10.94
CA SER A 15 12.31 -10.44 -11.54
C SER A 15 13.56 -10.28 -10.68
N PRO A 16 14.72 -9.96 -11.31
CA PRO A 16 15.90 -9.56 -10.54
C PRO A 16 15.66 -8.24 -9.82
N ALA A 17 16.48 -7.97 -8.79
CA ALA A 17 16.48 -6.67 -8.14
C ALA A 17 16.86 -5.56 -9.13
N TYR A 18 16.24 -4.40 -9.01
CA TYR A 18 16.57 -3.21 -9.77
C TYR A 18 16.68 -1.99 -8.85
N THR A 19 17.29 -0.92 -9.35
CA THR A 19 17.40 0.34 -8.62
C THR A 19 16.20 1.21 -8.95
N ALA A 20 15.44 1.60 -7.93
CA ALA A 20 14.33 2.53 -8.10
C ALA A 20 14.86 3.93 -8.43
N ASP A 21 14.19 4.60 -9.38
CA ASP A 21 14.57 5.94 -9.85
C ASP A 21 13.81 7.03 -9.07
N TYR A 22 13.85 6.96 -7.73
CA TYR A 22 13.26 7.94 -6.83
C TYR A 22 14.37 8.61 -6.02
N THR A 23 14.67 9.85 -6.37
CA THR A 23 15.80 10.61 -5.82
C THR A 23 15.40 11.44 -4.61
N ASP A 24 16.39 11.86 -3.81
CA ASP A 24 16.17 12.77 -2.69
C ASP A 24 15.70 14.16 -3.17
N GLU A 25 16.10 14.60 -4.36
CA GLU A 25 15.60 15.84 -4.98
C GLU A 25 14.10 15.76 -5.26
N MET A 26 13.60 14.61 -5.73
CA MET A 26 12.16 14.38 -5.95
C MET A 26 11.40 14.44 -4.63
N LYS A 27 11.94 13.86 -3.56
CA LYS A 27 11.38 13.93 -2.20
C LYS A 27 11.27 15.38 -1.73
N ASP A 28 12.36 16.14 -1.81
CA ASP A 28 12.43 17.53 -1.35
C ASP A 28 11.44 18.40 -2.13
N ARG A 29 11.31 18.18 -3.42
CA ARG A 29 10.35 18.89 -4.28
C ARG A 29 8.91 18.59 -3.86
N LEU A 30 8.56 17.31 -3.63
CA LEU A 30 7.23 16.92 -3.18
C LEU A 30 6.88 17.57 -1.83
N GLN A 31 7.81 17.54 -0.88
CA GLN A 31 7.62 18.19 0.43
C GLN A 31 7.39 19.69 0.28
N LYS A 32 8.17 20.36 -0.58
CA LYS A 32 8.01 21.79 -0.86
C LYS A 32 6.64 22.09 -1.50
N ASP A 33 6.26 21.33 -2.50
CA ASP A 33 5.01 21.56 -3.26
C ASP A 33 3.77 21.36 -2.39
N LEU A 34 3.83 20.46 -1.39
CA LEU A 34 2.73 20.13 -0.51
C LEU A 34 2.83 20.74 0.90
N SER A 35 3.85 21.58 1.16
CA SER A 35 4.12 22.15 2.48
C SER A 35 3.01 23.04 3.04
N SER A 36 2.17 23.62 2.18
CA SER A 36 1.02 24.43 2.59
C SER A 36 -0.20 23.62 3.06
N TYR A 37 -0.22 22.32 2.80
CA TYR A 37 -1.32 21.44 3.21
C TYR A 37 -1.04 20.86 4.59
N LYS A 38 -1.88 21.20 5.57
CA LYS A 38 -1.74 20.72 6.96
C LYS A 38 -2.10 19.25 7.15
N ASN A 39 -2.83 18.67 6.19
CA ASN A 39 -3.26 17.28 6.18
C ASN A 39 -2.36 16.36 5.35
N PHE A 40 -1.18 16.84 4.93
CA PHE A 40 -0.17 16.05 4.23
C PHE A 40 1.01 15.75 5.15
N GLU A 41 1.44 14.49 5.17
CA GLU A 41 2.61 14.01 5.89
C GLU A 41 3.38 13.00 5.03
N LEU A 42 4.68 13.21 4.85
CA LEU A 42 5.55 12.31 4.11
C LEU A 42 6.42 11.51 5.07
N PHE A 43 6.37 10.18 4.93
CA PHE A 43 7.25 9.25 5.62
C PHE A 43 8.27 8.72 4.61
N ALA A 44 9.49 9.26 4.65
CA ALA A 44 10.60 8.85 3.78
C ALA A 44 11.31 7.63 4.37
N ILE A 45 10.58 6.56 4.55
CA ILE A 45 11.03 5.28 5.12
C ILE A 45 10.40 4.11 4.36
N THR A 46 10.91 2.91 4.58
CA THR A 46 10.32 1.71 3.99
C THR A 46 8.95 1.40 4.60
N ASP A 47 8.15 0.64 3.89
CA ASP A 47 6.89 0.08 4.40
C ASP A 47 7.08 -0.73 5.68
N THR A 48 8.12 -1.55 5.75
CA THR A 48 8.47 -2.35 6.94
C THR A 48 8.76 -1.46 8.13
N ASP A 49 9.58 -0.42 7.96
CA ASP A 49 9.87 0.53 9.03
C ASP A 49 8.62 1.29 9.46
N PHE A 50 7.79 1.71 8.51
CA PHE A 50 6.53 2.37 8.81
C PHE A 50 5.61 1.47 9.66
N MET A 51 5.43 0.23 9.27
CA MET A 51 4.58 -0.73 10.00
C MET A 51 5.09 -0.99 11.42
N ASN A 52 6.41 -1.00 11.62
CA ASN A 52 7.01 -1.21 12.93
C ASN A 52 6.93 0.01 13.85
N ILE A 53 7.06 1.22 13.30
CA ILE A 53 7.14 2.47 14.08
C ILE A 53 5.74 3.07 14.30
N TYR A 54 4.90 3.08 13.27
CA TYR A 54 3.62 3.78 13.26
C TYR A 54 2.41 2.85 13.44
N HIS A 55 2.57 1.76 14.19
CA HIS A 55 1.53 0.76 14.43
C HIS A 55 0.28 1.30 15.18
N HIS A 56 0.38 2.47 15.78
CA HIS A 56 -0.71 3.13 16.52
C HIS A 56 -1.66 3.95 15.63
N TYR A 57 -1.29 4.22 14.37
CA TYR A 57 -2.18 4.91 13.44
C TYR A 57 -3.35 4.01 13.04
N SER A 58 -4.55 4.43 13.37
CA SER A 58 -5.82 3.79 12.99
C SER A 58 -7.00 4.68 13.40
N PRO A 59 -8.20 4.50 12.83
CA PRO A 59 -8.49 3.63 11.69
C PRO A 59 -8.14 4.29 10.35
N TYR A 60 -7.76 3.46 9.38
CA TYR A 60 -7.61 3.90 8.00
C TYR A 60 -8.95 3.85 7.27
N CYS A 61 -9.22 4.83 6.41
CA CYS A 61 -10.41 4.87 5.55
C CYS A 61 -10.10 4.60 4.08
N PHE A 62 -8.85 4.75 3.68
CA PHE A 62 -8.37 4.48 2.32
C PHE A 62 -6.89 4.12 2.35
N VAL A 63 -6.50 3.11 1.57
CA VAL A 63 -5.09 2.74 1.36
C VAL A 63 -4.86 2.46 -0.12
N HIS A 64 -3.84 3.09 -0.69
CA HIS A 64 -3.37 2.82 -2.04
C HIS A 64 -2.04 2.08 -1.96
N PHE A 65 -2.01 0.86 -2.48
CA PHE A 65 -0.83 0.00 -2.50
C PHE A 65 -0.12 0.18 -3.84
N ASP A 66 0.98 0.89 -3.83
CA ASP A 66 1.81 1.19 -4.99
C ASP A 66 3.31 1.10 -4.64
N GLY A 67 3.62 0.28 -3.66
CA GLY A 67 4.98 -0.04 -3.24
C GLY A 67 5.54 -1.25 -4.00
N PRO A 68 6.20 -2.19 -3.31
CA PRO A 68 6.68 -3.42 -3.93
C PRO A 68 5.52 -4.27 -4.48
N HIS A 69 5.78 -4.98 -5.58
CA HIS A 69 4.79 -5.84 -6.25
C HIS A 69 5.17 -7.34 -6.13
N MET A 70 5.97 -7.70 -5.14
CA MET A 70 6.12 -9.09 -4.74
C MET A 70 4.89 -9.51 -3.94
N THR A 71 4.29 -10.64 -4.29
CA THR A 71 3.08 -11.15 -3.63
C THR A 71 3.21 -11.18 -2.11
N ARG A 72 4.33 -11.67 -1.58
CA ARG A 72 4.54 -11.75 -0.12
C ARG A 72 4.53 -10.37 0.54
N ASP A 73 5.11 -9.37 -0.10
CA ASP A 73 5.23 -8.02 0.47
C ASP A 73 3.90 -7.29 0.42
N VAL A 74 3.19 -7.38 -0.71
CA VAL A 74 1.82 -6.83 -0.85
C VAL A 74 0.86 -7.49 0.14
N LEU A 75 0.97 -8.81 0.32
CA LEU A 75 0.16 -9.55 1.29
C LEU A 75 0.43 -9.08 2.73
N THR A 76 1.70 -8.92 3.09
CA THR A 76 2.10 -8.44 4.42
C THR A 76 1.55 -7.05 4.71
N GLU A 77 1.71 -6.11 3.78
CA GLU A 77 1.15 -4.76 3.88
C GLU A 77 -0.39 -4.81 4.00
N ALA A 78 -1.04 -5.54 3.11
CA ALA A 78 -2.50 -5.60 3.06
C ALA A 78 -3.10 -6.13 4.37
N VAL A 79 -2.54 -7.18 4.95
CA VAL A 79 -3.01 -7.73 6.23
C VAL A 79 -2.75 -6.75 7.38
N TRP A 80 -1.60 -6.09 7.39
CA TRP A 80 -1.30 -5.09 8.41
C TRP A 80 -2.30 -3.93 8.40
N PHE A 81 -2.61 -3.39 7.21
CA PHE A 81 -3.59 -2.32 7.07
C PHE A 81 -5.03 -2.82 7.31
N ALA A 82 -5.35 -4.07 6.94
CA ALA A 82 -6.67 -4.65 7.18
C ALA A 82 -7.03 -4.74 8.66
N ASN A 83 -6.04 -5.05 9.51
CA ASN A 83 -6.20 -5.04 10.98
C ASN A 83 -6.50 -3.64 11.52
N ARG A 84 -6.18 -2.58 10.78
CA ARG A 84 -6.32 -1.18 11.18
C ARG A 84 -7.35 -0.40 10.35
N ALA A 85 -8.05 -1.10 9.47
CA ALA A 85 -9.04 -0.50 8.59
C ALA A 85 -10.37 -0.26 9.29
N GLY A 86 -10.89 0.95 9.16
CA GLY A 86 -12.25 1.29 9.60
C GLY A 86 -13.33 0.69 8.69
N THR A 87 -14.58 0.78 9.11
CA THR A 87 -15.72 0.37 8.29
C THR A 87 -15.77 1.21 7.01
N ASN A 88 -16.10 0.59 5.89
CA ASN A 88 -16.12 1.18 4.54
C ASN A 88 -14.73 1.63 4.03
N CYS A 89 -13.65 1.19 4.69
CA CYS A 89 -12.30 1.42 4.19
C CYS A 89 -12.14 0.79 2.80
N ARG A 90 -11.49 1.52 1.90
CA ARG A 90 -11.17 1.04 0.56
C ARG A 90 -9.68 0.81 0.41
N PHE A 91 -9.36 -0.34 -0.18
CA PHE A 91 -8.01 -0.70 -0.59
C PHE A 91 -7.93 -0.71 -2.11
N VAL A 92 -7.01 0.06 -2.66
CA VAL A 92 -6.72 0.07 -4.10
C VAL A 92 -5.34 -0.52 -4.31
N PHE A 93 -5.27 -1.58 -5.10
CA PHE A 93 -4.02 -2.25 -5.45
C PHE A 93 -3.63 -1.88 -6.88
N ASP A 94 -2.49 -1.19 -7.03
CA ASP A 94 -1.91 -0.88 -8.32
C ASP A 94 -1.19 -2.09 -8.90
N ASP A 95 -1.17 -2.18 -10.22
CA ASP A 95 -0.53 -3.28 -10.95
C ASP A 95 -0.92 -4.69 -10.48
N TYR A 96 -2.14 -4.88 -10.01
CA TYR A 96 -2.62 -6.15 -9.43
C TYR A 96 -2.43 -7.38 -10.34
N PRO A 97 -2.39 -7.28 -11.69
CA PRO A 97 -2.08 -8.44 -12.53
C PRO A 97 -0.64 -8.95 -12.41
N LYS A 98 0.26 -8.18 -11.80
CA LYS A 98 1.68 -8.53 -11.66
C LYS A 98 1.99 -9.45 -10.47
N TYR A 99 1.04 -9.66 -9.57
CA TYR A 99 1.20 -10.52 -8.40
C TYR A 99 -0.07 -11.36 -8.15
N ASN A 100 -0.02 -12.25 -7.17
CA ASN A 100 -1.12 -13.18 -6.87
C ASN A 100 -2.26 -12.48 -6.12
N MET A 101 -3.05 -11.68 -6.83
CA MET A 101 -4.19 -10.97 -6.25
C MET A 101 -5.28 -11.89 -5.68
N PRO A 102 -5.61 -13.05 -6.28
CA PRO A 102 -6.56 -14.00 -5.68
C PRO A 102 -6.15 -14.46 -4.28
N LEU A 103 -4.86 -14.70 -4.03
CA LEU A 103 -4.34 -15.04 -2.71
C LEU A 103 -4.56 -13.89 -1.71
N ILE A 104 -4.26 -12.66 -2.13
CA ILE A 104 -4.45 -11.46 -1.31
C ILE A 104 -5.93 -11.25 -1.00
N GLN A 105 -6.82 -11.40 -1.97
CA GLN A 105 -8.26 -11.31 -1.77
C GLN A 105 -8.76 -12.35 -0.75
N SER A 106 -8.29 -13.60 -0.85
CA SER A 106 -8.63 -14.66 0.10
C SER A 106 -8.16 -14.33 1.52
N ALA A 107 -6.98 -13.77 1.67
CA ALA A 107 -6.43 -13.37 2.97
C ALA A 107 -7.21 -12.18 3.59
N LEU A 108 -7.78 -11.31 2.77
CA LEU A 108 -8.52 -10.13 3.22
C LEU A 108 -10.01 -10.40 3.49
N GLU A 109 -10.53 -11.52 3.02
CA GLU A 109 -11.94 -11.89 3.18
C GLU A 109 -12.37 -11.99 4.66
N PRO A 110 -11.56 -12.61 5.58
CA PRO A 110 -11.89 -12.62 7.00
C PRO A 110 -11.99 -11.24 7.66
N PHE A 111 -11.36 -10.22 7.09
CA PHE A 111 -11.45 -8.83 7.55
C PHE A 111 -12.68 -8.10 7.00
N GLY A 112 -13.48 -8.76 6.17
CA GLY A 112 -14.68 -8.19 5.58
C GLY A 112 -14.49 -7.50 4.23
N PHE A 113 -13.31 -7.61 3.62
CA PHE A 113 -13.05 -6.99 2.32
C PHE A 113 -13.68 -7.81 1.18
N LYS A 114 -14.36 -7.12 0.29
CA LYS A 114 -14.97 -7.66 -0.93
C LYS A 114 -14.57 -6.79 -2.12
N LYS A 115 -14.42 -7.43 -3.29
CA LYS A 115 -14.17 -6.69 -4.53
C LYS A 115 -15.32 -5.71 -4.79
N LEU A 116 -14.96 -4.44 -4.98
CA LEU A 116 -15.89 -3.40 -5.38
C LEU A 116 -15.84 -3.20 -6.89
N GLU A 117 -14.66 -3.02 -7.44
CA GLU A 117 -14.44 -2.75 -8.86
C GLU A 117 -13.03 -3.18 -9.27
N ALA A 118 -12.86 -3.55 -10.54
CA ALA A 118 -11.55 -3.82 -11.12
C ALA A 118 -11.44 -3.22 -12.51
N GLY A 119 -10.35 -2.48 -12.73
CA GLY A 119 -9.94 -1.99 -14.04
C GLY A 119 -8.80 -2.82 -14.62
N LYS A 120 -8.11 -2.26 -15.62
CA LYS A 120 -7.00 -2.94 -16.30
C LYS A 120 -5.81 -3.19 -15.36
N ASN A 121 -5.42 -2.19 -14.58
CA ASN A 121 -4.23 -2.20 -13.73
C ASN A 121 -4.52 -2.04 -12.24
N LYS A 122 -5.72 -1.61 -11.87
CA LYS A 122 -6.09 -1.35 -10.47
C LYS A 122 -7.33 -2.14 -10.10
N ILE A 123 -7.32 -2.66 -8.88
CA ILE A 123 -8.48 -3.30 -8.26
C ILE A 123 -8.80 -2.63 -6.92
N CYS A 124 -10.07 -2.39 -6.67
CA CYS A 124 -10.57 -1.84 -5.43
C CYS A 124 -11.33 -2.89 -4.62
N LEU A 125 -10.94 -3.05 -3.38
CA LEU A 125 -11.67 -3.83 -2.38
C LEU A 125 -12.25 -2.86 -1.34
N GLU A 126 -13.43 -3.19 -0.82
CA GLU A 126 -14.08 -2.40 0.23
C GLU A 126 -14.39 -3.27 1.44
N LYS A 127 -14.08 -2.77 2.63
CA LYS A 127 -14.43 -3.42 3.89
C LYS A 127 -15.89 -3.16 4.18
N ARG A 128 -16.71 -4.20 4.09
CA ARG A 128 -18.13 -4.15 4.40
C ARG A 128 -18.39 -4.55 5.85
N ARG A 129 -19.43 -4.00 6.43
CA ARG A 129 -19.92 -4.52 7.72
C ARG A 129 -20.35 -5.97 7.52
N ASN A 130 -19.88 -6.84 8.38
CA ASN A 130 -20.50 -8.16 8.50
C ASN A 130 -21.92 -7.90 9.03
N ASN A 131 -22.91 -8.06 8.18
CA ASN A 131 -24.28 -8.16 8.64
C ASN A 131 -24.40 -9.51 9.38
N LEU A 132 -24.35 -9.42 10.66
CA LEU A 132 -24.74 -10.52 11.53
C LEU A 132 -26.25 -10.69 11.50
#